data_7b05d2c243bae5b19d64f7d65e6a7fb2
#
_entry.id   7b05d2c243bae5b19d64f7d65e6a7fb2
#
_cell.length_a   1.000
_cell.length_b   1.000
_cell.length_c   1.000
_cell.angle_alpha   90.00
_cell.angle_beta   90.00
_cell.angle_gamma   90.00
#
_symmetry.space_group_name_H-M   'P 1'
#
loop_
_entity.id
_entity.type
_entity.pdbx_description
1 polymer ?
#
loop_
_entity_poly.entity_id
_entity_poly.type
_entity_poly.pdbx_seq_one_letter_code
_entity_poly.pdbx_strand_id
1 'polypeptide(L)'
;DCIIKFLDELKNFLANKNIFAEINHTTIIVELVYLVMQKYQQYKNQHNLLNFSDLIYYSKELLKKDADWVKMKLDSNINHILLDEAQDTSPWQWEIIKALTEEFEVGESANTRPRSFFVVGDEKQSIYAFQGADINNTSQQFNYFQQKLTLKTINLTHSFRSGQEILQTID
;
A
#
# COMPACT_ATOMS: atom_id res chain seq x y z
N ASP A 1 2.56 58.37 -4.05
CA ASP A 1 2.06 57.37 -3.04
C ASP A 1 0.68 56.81 -3.31
N CYS A 2 -0.35 57.66 -3.71
CA CYS A 2 -1.70 57.17 -3.92
C CYS A 2 -1.82 56.22 -5.13
N ILE A 3 -1.09 56.47 -6.22
CA ILE A 3 -1.11 55.67 -7.46
C ILE A 3 -0.46 54.30 -7.20
N ILE A 4 0.63 54.25 -6.44
CA ILE A 4 1.33 53.02 -6.10
C ILE A 4 0.42 52.10 -5.27
N LYS A 5 -0.25 52.67 -4.26
CA LYS A 5 -1.19 51.95 -3.41
C LYS A 5 -2.37 51.39 -4.20
N PHE A 6 -2.93 52.18 -5.14
CA PHE A 6 -3.99 51.74 -6.03
C PHE A 6 -3.54 50.58 -6.95
N LEU A 7 -2.33 50.65 -7.49
CA LEU A 7 -1.78 49.60 -8.34
C LEU A 7 -1.57 48.29 -7.55
N ASP A 8 -1.14 48.35 -6.29
CA ASP A 8 -0.98 47.19 -5.43
C ASP A 8 -2.35 46.57 -5.06
N GLU A 9 -3.35 47.39 -4.78
CA GLU A 9 -4.72 46.91 -4.55
C GLU A 9 -5.31 46.25 -5.80
N LEU A 10 -5.04 46.77 -6.98
CA LEU A 10 -5.48 46.21 -8.26
C LEU A 10 -4.80 44.87 -8.57
N LYS A 11 -3.51 44.79 -8.32
CA LYS A 11 -2.77 43.52 -8.44
C LYS A 11 -3.33 42.46 -7.50
N ASN A 12 -3.57 42.79 -6.24
CA ASN A 12 -4.13 41.89 -5.27
C ASN A 12 -5.55 41.43 -5.66
N PHE A 13 -6.37 42.33 -6.20
CA PHE A 13 -7.70 42.00 -6.70
C PHE A 13 -7.65 41.03 -7.90
N LEU A 14 -6.73 41.26 -8.87
CA LEU A 14 -6.55 40.38 -10.02
C LEU A 14 -6.01 39.02 -9.63
N ALA A 15 -5.07 38.95 -8.70
CA ALA A 15 -4.55 37.71 -8.15
C ALA A 15 -5.67 36.91 -7.47
N ASN A 16 -6.49 37.56 -6.63
CA ASN A 16 -7.64 36.91 -6.00
C ASN A 16 -8.67 36.40 -7.02
N LYS A 17 -8.94 37.17 -8.08
CA LYS A 17 -9.87 36.74 -9.16
C LYS A 17 -9.38 35.49 -9.86
N ASN A 18 -8.06 35.37 -10.11
CA ASN A 18 -7.49 34.18 -10.71
C ASN A 18 -7.59 32.97 -9.76
N ILE A 19 -7.34 33.16 -8.46
CA ILE A 19 -7.52 32.12 -7.45
C ILE A 19 -8.97 31.62 -7.41
N PHE A 20 -9.97 32.52 -7.45
CA PHE A 20 -11.37 32.10 -7.50
C PHE A 20 -11.72 31.32 -8.77
N ALA A 21 -11.18 31.70 -9.92
CA ALA A 21 -11.35 30.93 -11.15
C ALA A 21 -10.74 29.52 -11.05
N GLU A 22 -9.53 29.40 -10.53
CA GLU A 22 -8.86 28.11 -10.31
C GLU A 22 -9.61 27.22 -9.31
N ILE A 23 -10.13 27.80 -8.22
CA ILE A 23 -10.95 27.07 -7.25
C ILE A 23 -12.22 26.54 -7.92
N ASN A 24 -12.92 27.36 -8.72
CA ASN A 24 -14.11 26.91 -9.43
C ASN A 24 -13.81 25.78 -10.42
N HIS A 25 -12.72 25.89 -11.19
CA HIS A 25 -12.30 24.82 -12.10
C HIS A 25 -11.99 23.54 -11.34
N THR A 26 -11.26 23.64 -10.23
CA THR A 26 -10.94 22.49 -9.38
C THR A 26 -12.20 21.84 -8.82
N THR A 27 -13.16 22.66 -8.35
CA THR A 27 -14.44 22.16 -7.82
C THR A 27 -15.21 21.38 -8.89
N ILE A 28 -15.31 21.92 -10.11
CA ILE A 28 -16.00 21.24 -11.23
C ILE A 28 -15.32 19.91 -11.56
N ILE A 29 -13.99 19.88 -11.58
CA ILE A 29 -13.24 18.63 -11.82
C ILE A 29 -13.51 17.61 -10.72
N VAL A 30 -13.47 18.02 -9.45
CA VAL A 30 -13.74 17.13 -8.31
C VAL A 30 -15.16 16.57 -8.38
N GLU A 31 -16.16 17.42 -8.67
CA GLU A 31 -17.55 16.97 -8.84
C GLU A 31 -17.70 15.98 -10.01
N LEU A 32 -17.06 16.25 -11.14
CA LEU A 32 -17.06 15.35 -12.28
C LEU A 32 -16.43 14.00 -11.93
N VAL A 33 -15.26 13.99 -11.29
CA VAL A 33 -14.58 12.78 -10.83
C VAL A 33 -15.48 12.01 -9.87
N TYR A 34 -16.12 12.68 -8.92
CA TYR A 34 -17.03 12.05 -7.97
C TYR A 34 -18.22 11.37 -8.69
N LEU A 35 -18.84 12.04 -9.66
CA LEU A 35 -19.93 11.48 -10.46
C LEU A 35 -19.47 10.24 -11.27
N VAL A 36 -18.29 10.31 -11.88
CA VAL A 36 -17.71 9.18 -12.61
C VAL A 36 -17.46 8.00 -11.67
N MET A 37 -16.87 8.24 -10.50
CA MET A 37 -16.62 7.22 -9.50
C MET A 37 -17.91 6.56 -9.00
N GLN A 38 -18.96 7.34 -8.75
CA GLN A 38 -20.27 6.80 -8.38
C GLN A 38 -20.85 5.90 -9.48
N LYS A 39 -20.82 6.36 -10.74
CA LYS A 39 -21.31 5.58 -11.89
C LYS A 39 -20.49 4.29 -12.09
N TYR A 40 -19.19 4.38 -11.96
CA TYR A 40 -18.30 3.23 -12.03
C TYR A 40 -18.64 2.19 -10.95
N GLN A 41 -18.83 2.65 -9.70
CA GLN A 41 -19.20 1.73 -8.61
C GLN A 41 -20.59 1.12 -8.83
N GLN A 42 -21.57 1.89 -9.29
CA GLN A 42 -22.90 1.38 -9.64
C GLN A 42 -22.80 0.30 -10.73
N TYR A 43 -22.02 0.55 -11.78
CA TYR A 43 -21.80 -0.39 -12.87
C TYR A 43 -21.19 -1.70 -12.37
N LYS A 44 -20.14 -1.62 -11.56
CA LYS A 44 -19.52 -2.82 -10.95
C LYS A 44 -20.54 -3.63 -10.14
N ASN A 45 -21.31 -2.96 -9.29
CA ASN A 45 -22.31 -3.63 -8.45
C ASN A 45 -23.42 -4.31 -9.28
N GLN A 46 -23.90 -3.65 -10.34
CA GLN A 46 -24.94 -4.20 -11.22
C GLN A 46 -24.47 -5.45 -11.98
N HIS A 47 -23.19 -5.51 -12.32
CA HIS A 47 -22.62 -6.60 -13.12
C HIS A 47 -21.81 -7.61 -12.27
N ASN A 48 -21.80 -7.47 -10.93
CA ASN A 48 -21.01 -8.29 -10.02
C ASN A 48 -19.50 -8.32 -10.39
N LEU A 49 -18.96 -7.17 -10.75
CA LEU A 49 -17.55 -7.01 -11.13
C LEU A 49 -16.72 -6.48 -9.96
N LEU A 50 -15.53 -7.03 -9.82
CA LEU A 50 -14.51 -6.56 -8.87
C LEU A 50 -13.22 -6.27 -9.63
N ASN A 51 -12.55 -5.18 -9.27
CA ASN A 51 -11.18 -4.92 -9.69
C ASN A 51 -10.18 -5.44 -8.64
N PHE A 52 -8.88 -5.41 -8.94
CA PHE A 52 -7.85 -5.90 -8.02
C PHE A 52 -7.83 -5.13 -6.68
N SER A 53 -8.07 -3.83 -6.69
CA SER A 53 -8.15 -3.04 -5.46
C SER A 53 -9.36 -3.42 -4.61
N ASP A 54 -10.49 -3.75 -5.23
CA ASP A 54 -11.66 -4.25 -4.52
C ASP A 54 -11.36 -5.61 -3.86
N LEU A 55 -10.64 -6.50 -4.54
CA LEU A 55 -10.25 -7.79 -3.98
C LEU A 55 -9.39 -7.62 -2.73
N ILE A 56 -8.40 -6.73 -2.77
CA ILE A 56 -7.57 -6.42 -1.61
C ILE A 56 -8.42 -5.83 -0.49
N TYR A 57 -9.28 -4.85 -0.80
CA TYR A 57 -10.15 -4.19 0.18
C TYR A 57 -11.08 -5.19 0.86
N TYR A 58 -11.82 -5.99 0.08
CA TYR A 58 -12.77 -6.96 0.64
C TYR A 58 -12.09 -8.09 1.39
N SER A 59 -10.92 -8.55 0.94
CA SER A 59 -10.12 -9.54 1.68
C SER A 59 -9.70 -9.03 3.05
N LYS A 60 -9.23 -7.77 3.11
CA LYS A 60 -8.89 -7.10 4.36
C LYS A 60 -10.11 -6.99 5.29
N GLU A 61 -11.24 -6.53 4.77
CA GLU A 61 -12.49 -6.39 5.56
C GLU A 61 -13.01 -7.74 6.05
N LEU A 62 -12.94 -8.77 5.23
CA LEU A 62 -13.33 -10.13 5.60
C LEU A 62 -12.51 -10.66 6.78
N LEU A 63 -11.19 -10.49 6.72
CA LEU A 63 -10.29 -10.91 7.79
C LEU A 63 -10.47 -10.11 9.09
N LYS A 64 -10.98 -8.87 9.00
CA LYS A 64 -11.29 -8.04 10.17
C LYS A 64 -12.64 -8.38 10.82
N LYS A 65 -13.69 -8.58 10.01
CA LYS A 65 -15.08 -8.70 10.48
C LYS A 65 -15.44 -10.11 10.89
N ASP A 66 -15.07 -11.09 10.08
CA ASP A 66 -15.42 -12.50 10.27
C ASP A 66 -14.17 -13.32 10.63
N ALA A 67 -13.29 -12.69 11.41
CA ALA A 67 -11.94 -13.18 11.67
C ALA A 67 -11.92 -14.63 12.18
N ASP A 68 -12.76 -14.99 13.14
CA ASP A 68 -12.67 -16.28 13.81
C ASP A 68 -12.97 -17.45 12.87
N TRP A 69 -14.03 -17.33 12.05
CA TRP A 69 -14.41 -18.39 11.13
C TRP A 69 -13.44 -18.48 9.93
N VAL A 70 -13.07 -17.34 9.36
CA VAL A 70 -12.13 -17.27 8.24
C VAL A 70 -10.75 -17.73 8.68
N LYS A 71 -10.27 -17.25 9.82
CA LYS A 71 -9.01 -17.67 10.42
C LYS A 71 -9.01 -19.17 10.70
N MET A 72 -10.04 -19.73 11.29
CA MET A 72 -10.15 -21.16 11.52
C MET A 72 -10.05 -21.99 10.23
N LYS A 73 -10.65 -21.52 9.13
CA LYS A 73 -10.54 -22.18 7.82
C LYS A 73 -9.16 -22.04 7.19
N LEU A 74 -8.50 -20.89 7.36
CA LEU A 74 -7.18 -20.63 6.80
C LEU A 74 -6.08 -21.26 7.65
N ASP A 75 -6.20 -21.24 8.97
CA ASP A 75 -5.22 -21.76 9.93
C ASP A 75 -4.92 -23.25 9.72
N SER A 76 -5.92 -24.03 9.31
CA SER A 76 -5.74 -25.44 9.00
C SER A 76 -4.94 -25.69 7.72
N ASN A 77 -4.79 -24.70 6.83
CA ASN A 77 -4.28 -24.88 5.49
C ASN A 77 -3.01 -24.07 5.17
N ILE A 78 -2.77 -22.95 5.88
CA ILE A 78 -1.61 -22.09 5.62
C ILE A 78 -0.57 -22.30 6.72
N ASN A 79 0.54 -22.99 6.37
CA ASN A 79 1.65 -23.18 7.28
C ASN A 79 2.88 -22.34 6.90
N HIS A 80 2.98 -21.92 5.64
CA HIS A 80 4.13 -21.20 5.13
C HIS A 80 3.66 -19.99 4.35
N ILE A 81 4.19 -18.83 4.66
CA ILE A 81 3.95 -17.58 3.93
C ILE A 81 5.28 -17.11 3.37
N LEU A 82 5.32 -16.94 2.05
CA LEU A 82 6.44 -16.37 1.32
C LEU A 82 5.96 -15.07 0.68
N LEU A 83 6.60 -13.97 1.03
CA LEU A 83 6.38 -12.66 0.43
C LEU A 83 7.60 -12.25 -0.36
N ASP A 84 7.44 -12.13 -1.67
CA ASP A 84 8.45 -11.64 -2.58
C ASP A 84 8.16 -10.18 -2.95
N GLU A 85 9.19 -9.42 -3.32
CA GLU A 85 9.10 -8.00 -3.68
C GLU A 85 8.33 -7.16 -2.63
N ALA A 86 8.69 -7.36 -1.36
CA ALA A 86 7.97 -6.78 -0.22
C ALA A 86 7.90 -5.24 -0.25
N GLN A 87 8.88 -4.56 -0.90
CA GLN A 87 8.90 -3.10 -1.06
C GLN A 87 7.73 -2.58 -1.92
N ASP A 88 7.12 -3.43 -2.74
CA ASP A 88 6.00 -3.07 -3.61
C ASP A 88 4.63 -3.41 -3.02
N THR A 89 4.61 -3.92 -1.79
CA THR A 89 3.40 -4.31 -1.07
C THR A 89 2.71 -3.07 -0.49
N SER A 90 1.42 -2.90 -0.82
CA SER A 90 0.61 -1.79 -0.31
C SER A 90 0.26 -1.96 1.18
N PRO A 91 -0.08 -0.86 1.90
CA PRO A 91 -0.50 -0.94 3.30
C PRO A 91 -1.65 -1.91 3.57
N TRP A 92 -2.63 -2.00 2.68
CA TRP A 92 -3.76 -2.92 2.83
C TRP A 92 -3.36 -4.39 2.66
N GLN A 93 -2.43 -4.68 1.76
CA GLN A 93 -1.86 -6.02 1.62
C GLN A 93 -1.08 -6.43 2.87
N TRP A 94 -0.32 -5.50 3.47
CA TRP A 94 0.35 -5.73 4.74
C TRP A 94 -0.64 -6.02 5.89
N GLU A 95 -1.81 -5.37 5.92
CA GLU A 95 -2.85 -5.68 6.90
C GLU A 95 -3.39 -7.12 6.73
N ILE A 96 -3.55 -7.57 5.49
CA ILE A 96 -3.92 -8.97 5.19
C ILE A 96 -2.86 -9.94 5.70
N ILE A 97 -1.57 -9.66 5.39
CA ILE A 97 -0.45 -10.50 5.83
C ILE A 97 -0.39 -10.57 7.36
N LYS A 98 -0.56 -9.44 8.04
CA LYS A 98 -0.62 -9.41 9.51
C LYS A 98 -1.73 -10.31 10.05
N ALA A 99 -2.94 -10.19 9.52
CA ALA A 99 -4.08 -11.00 9.96
C ALA A 99 -3.83 -12.51 9.74
N LEU A 100 -3.15 -12.88 8.66
CA LEU A 100 -2.78 -14.27 8.40
C LEU A 100 -1.65 -14.79 9.31
N THR A 101 -0.77 -13.91 9.78
CA THR A 101 0.37 -14.29 10.63
C THR A 101 0.07 -14.20 12.12
N GLU A 102 -1.03 -13.57 12.53
CA GLU A 102 -1.43 -13.51 13.95
C GLU A 102 -1.48 -14.91 14.59
N GLU A 103 -1.99 -15.90 13.88
CA GLU A 103 -2.04 -17.28 14.36
C GLU A 103 -0.67 -17.95 14.45
N PHE A 104 0.36 -17.42 13.77
CA PHE A 104 1.73 -17.94 13.86
C PHE A 104 2.38 -17.57 15.19
N GLU A 105 1.92 -16.48 15.83
CA GLU A 105 2.43 -15.98 17.10
C GLU A 105 1.94 -16.81 18.29
N VAL A 106 0.72 -17.35 18.21
CA VAL A 106 0.04 -18.09 19.29
C VAL A 106 0.61 -19.50 19.45
N GLY A 107 1.72 -19.82 18.87
CA GLY A 107 2.67 -20.95 18.96
C GLY A 107 2.33 -22.26 19.66
N GLU A 108 1.28 -22.34 20.44
CA GLU A 108 0.81 -23.49 21.22
C GLU A 108 -0.54 -24.04 20.74
N SER A 109 -1.02 -23.60 19.58
CA SER A 109 -2.21 -24.16 18.97
C SER A 109 -1.98 -25.65 18.62
N ALA A 110 -3.03 -26.45 18.71
CA ALA A 110 -3.08 -27.88 18.54
C ALA A 110 -2.46 -28.47 17.23
N ASN A 111 -1.96 -27.61 16.38
CA ASN A 111 -1.25 -27.96 15.13
C ASN A 111 0.25 -28.09 15.36
N THR A 112 0.74 -29.32 15.39
CA THR A 112 2.17 -29.69 15.49
C THR A 112 2.96 -29.40 14.20
N ARG A 113 2.38 -28.74 13.21
CA ARG A 113 3.04 -28.48 11.93
C ARG A 113 3.96 -27.26 12.01
N PRO A 114 5.19 -27.36 11.50
CA PRO A 114 6.11 -26.22 11.47
C PRO A 114 5.53 -25.10 10.60
N ARG A 115 5.55 -23.87 11.11
CA ARG A 115 5.13 -22.67 10.39
C ARG A 115 6.34 -21.83 10.01
N SER A 116 6.32 -21.18 8.87
CA SER A 116 7.37 -20.26 8.46
C SER A 116 6.83 -19.02 7.78
N PHE A 117 7.51 -17.91 8.05
CA PHE A 117 7.29 -16.65 7.38
C PHE A 117 8.62 -16.20 6.75
N PHE A 118 8.63 -16.01 5.44
CA PHE A 118 9.82 -15.62 4.69
C PHE A 118 9.48 -14.41 3.83
N VAL A 119 10.29 -13.36 3.95
CA VAL A 119 10.08 -12.09 3.25
C VAL A 119 11.34 -11.70 2.52
N VAL A 120 11.21 -11.38 1.25
CA VAL A 120 12.29 -10.87 0.40
C VAL A 120 11.89 -9.51 -0.14
N GLY A 121 12.81 -8.56 -0.13
CA GLY A 121 12.60 -7.24 -0.69
C GLY A 121 13.87 -6.42 -0.67
N ASP A 122 13.88 -5.39 -1.48
CA ASP A 122 14.94 -4.37 -1.55
C ASP A 122 14.29 -2.99 -1.65
N GLU A 123 14.39 -2.20 -0.58
CA GLU A 123 13.80 -0.86 -0.52
C GLU A 123 14.27 0.06 -1.64
N LYS A 124 15.49 -0.14 -2.15
CA LYS A 124 16.06 0.65 -3.26
C LYS A 124 15.41 0.35 -4.61
N GLN A 125 14.74 -0.80 -4.75
CA GLN A 125 14.05 -1.22 -5.97
C GLN A 125 12.57 -0.85 -5.99
N SER A 126 12.04 -0.16 -4.97
CA SER A 126 10.63 0.25 -4.95
C SER A 126 10.33 1.26 -6.05
N ILE A 127 9.44 0.89 -6.97
CA ILE A 127 8.99 1.72 -8.09
C ILE A 127 7.47 1.88 -8.15
N TYR A 128 6.71 1.22 -7.28
CA TYR A 128 5.25 1.18 -7.30
C TYR A 128 4.58 2.13 -6.31
N ALA A 129 5.22 3.23 -5.93
CA ALA A 129 4.62 4.26 -5.07
C ALA A 129 3.29 4.79 -5.63
N PHE A 130 3.14 4.88 -6.96
CA PHE A 130 1.90 5.28 -7.63
C PHE A 130 0.75 4.26 -7.50
N GLN A 131 1.04 3.01 -7.12
CA GLN A 131 0.06 1.98 -6.78
C GLN A 131 -0.18 1.84 -5.28
N GLY A 132 0.36 2.76 -4.48
CA GLY A 132 0.17 2.79 -3.04
C GLY A 132 1.22 2.03 -2.24
N ALA A 133 2.33 1.60 -2.86
CA ALA A 133 3.49 1.13 -2.11
C ALA A 133 4.12 2.30 -1.36
N ASP A 134 4.48 2.07 -0.11
CA ASP A 134 5.12 3.07 0.76
C ASP A 134 6.36 2.47 1.42
N ILE A 135 7.52 2.99 1.05
CA ILE A 135 8.82 2.55 1.55
C ILE A 135 8.90 2.68 3.08
N ASN A 136 8.40 3.79 3.63
CA ASN A 136 8.39 4.00 5.07
C ASN A 136 7.53 2.96 5.78
N ASN A 137 6.40 2.59 5.18
CA ASN A 137 5.54 1.54 5.69
C ASN A 137 6.24 0.18 5.64
N THR A 138 6.94 -0.13 4.57
CA THR A 138 7.69 -1.40 4.42
C THR A 138 8.70 -1.57 5.54
N SER A 139 9.54 -0.57 5.82
CA SER A 139 10.50 -0.59 6.93
C SER A 139 9.80 -0.78 8.30
N GLN A 140 8.64 -0.13 8.51
CA GLN A 140 7.85 -0.31 9.73
C GLN A 140 7.31 -1.74 9.85
N GLN A 141 6.87 -2.34 8.73
CA GLN A 141 6.39 -3.72 8.72
C GLN A 141 7.52 -4.71 9.02
N PHE A 142 8.71 -4.52 8.46
CA PHE A 142 9.88 -5.35 8.81
C PHE A 142 10.16 -5.31 10.31
N ASN A 143 10.19 -4.11 10.91
CA ASN A 143 10.40 -3.96 12.35
C ASN A 143 9.29 -4.66 13.16
N TYR A 144 8.03 -4.53 12.74
CA TYR A 144 6.90 -5.21 13.38
C TYR A 144 7.09 -6.73 13.37
N PHE A 145 7.34 -7.33 12.22
CA PHE A 145 7.49 -8.77 12.10
C PHE A 145 8.76 -9.30 12.77
N GLN A 146 9.84 -8.51 12.75
CA GLN A 146 11.07 -8.88 13.44
C GLN A 146 10.86 -9.00 14.95
N GLN A 147 10.09 -8.10 15.53
CA GLN A 147 9.76 -8.16 16.97
C GLN A 147 8.79 -9.28 17.31
N LYS A 148 7.80 -9.50 16.45
CA LYS A 148 6.70 -10.45 16.70
C LYS A 148 7.08 -11.90 16.43
N LEU A 149 7.78 -12.18 15.34
CA LEU A 149 8.10 -13.53 14.87
C LEU A 149 9.58 -13.90 15.07
N THR A 150 10.37 -13.06 15.73
CA THR A 150 11.81 -13.31 15.95
C THR A 150 12.55 -13.64 14.63
N LEU A 151 12.32 -12.84 13.59
CA LEU A 151 12.86 -13.10 12.27
C LEU A 151 14.39 -12.91 12.23
N LYS A 152 15.07 -13.80 11.52
CA LYS A 152 16.49 -13.67 11.19
C LYS A 152 16.65 -12.89 9.90
N THR A 153 17.33 -11.75 9.95
CA THR A 153 17.66 -10.96 8.76
C THR A 153 18.93 -11.50 8.10
N ILE A 154 18.89 -11.69 6.80
CA ILE A 154 20.02 -12.12 5.97
C ILE A 154 20.17 -11.10 4.83
N ASN A 155 21.33 -10.44 4.77
CA ASN A 155 21.64 -9.53 3.68
C ASN A 155 22.36 -10.28 2.56
N LEU A 156 21.84 -10.15 1.33
CA LEU A 156 22.44 -10.70 0.13
C LEU A 156 23.42 -9.65 -0.42
N THR A 157 24.73 -9.90 -0.26
CA THR A 157 25.79 -8.95 -0.64
C THR A 157 26.44 -9.27 -1.99
N HIS A 158 26.11 -10.41 -2.59
CA HIS A 158 26.70 -10.83 -3.86
C HIS A 158 25.64 -10.94 -4.93
N SER A 159 25.89 -10.36 -6.09
CA SER A 159 25.07 -10.52 -7.27
C SER A 159 25.63 -11.60 -8.17
N PHE A 160 24.79 -12.59 -8.51
CA PHE A 160 25.11 -13.63 -9.52
C PHE A 160 24.34 -13.42 -10.82
N ARG A 161 23.52 -12.38 -10.89
CA ARG A 161 22.63 -12.10 -12.02
C ARG A 161 23.31 -11.25 -13.09
N SER A 162 24.18 -10.34 -12.68
CA SER A 162 24.84 -9.36 -13.57
C SER A 162 26.33 -9.62 -13.68
N GLY A 163 26.89 -9.40 -14.86
CA GLY A 163 28.33 -9.48 -15.10
C GLY A 163 29.10 -8.38 -14.35
N GLN A 164 30.38 -8.63 -14.10
CA GLN A 164 31.25 -7.74 -13.34
C GLN A 164 31.33 -6.32 -13.92
N GLU A 165 31.33 -6.18 -15.27
CA GLU A 165 31.39 -4.88 -15.94
C GLU A 165 30.15 -4.02 -15.67
N ILE A 166 28.96 -4.66 -15.55
CA ILE A 166 27.71 -3.95 -15.24
C ILE A 166 27.74 -3.48 -13.79
N LEU A 167 28.16 -4.34 -12.86
CA LEU A 167 28.24 -3.99 -11.44
C LEU A 167 29.22 -2.86 -11.18
N GLN A 168 30.39 -2.85 -11.83
CA GLN A 168 31.39 -1.78 -11.71
C GLN A 168 30.92 -0.43 -12.28
N THR A 169 29.90 -0.42 -13.11
CA THR A 169 29.34 0.82 -13.69
C THR A 169 28.28 1.45 -12.77
N ILE A 170 27.68 0.64 -11.88
CA ILE A 170 26.58 1.05 -11.00
C ILE A 170 27.08 1.45 -9.61
N ASP A 171 28.16 0.86 -9.14
CA ASP A 171 28.84 1.20 -7.87
C ASP A 171 29.68 2.50 -8.01
#